data_fbdf3fd94eb6e7d17eecdeae47cf7cea
#
_entry.id   fbdf3fd94eb6e7d17eecdeae47cf7cea
#
_cell.length_a   1.000
_cell.length_b   1.000
_cell.length_c   1.000
_cell.angle_alpha   90.00
_cell.angle_beta   90.00
_cell.angle_gamma   90.00
#
_symmetry.space_group_name_H-M   'P 1'
#
loop_
_entity.id
_entity.type
_entity.pdbx_description
1 polymer ?
#
loop_
_entity_poly.entity_id
_entity_poly.type
_entity_poly.pdbx_seq_one_letter_code
_entity_poly.pdbx_strand_id
1 'polypeptide(L)'
;MPTGNRIFEELWAEYECVAVARVTHDRPEFHIESCVDHQGKLVPISTTEVARTPFAKLLRFHREHEQPGPKILLVAPMSGHFSTLLAGTVQTLVQDHDVYLTDWINPRDIRLTEGCFGFDDYVDNVIQFLHALGSDVHLMAVCQPAVACLAAAALMAEQSDPCEPSSLILMAGPIDTRQNPTRVNVLAKERPIEWFERNMISLVPMPYRGCGRMVYPGVLQLTAFMSMNKERHMAAFKQLKELRRLGDHSRADAIAKFYAEYFAVMDLPAAFYIETVNRVFQEHQLPMKTMRIRGQKVDCSAIRRPFLLTIEGERDDICGVGQTLAAQELCNRMPLYKKTHHLQPGVGHYGVFNGKRWEKRIYPVIRSFVQSIH
;
A
#
# COMPACT_ATOMS: atom_id res chain seq x y z
N MET A 1 28.50 -4.66 -41.95
CA MET A 1 28.99 -4.67 -40.59
C MET A 1 27.84 -4.48 -39.60
N PRO A 2 27.20 -5.55 -39.10
CA PRO A 2 26.18 -5.42 -38.04
C PRO A 2 26.55 -6.10 -36.71
N THR A 3 27.75 -6.65 -36.55
CA THR A 3 28.10 -7.48 -35.36
C THR A 3 28.49 -6.68 -34.12
N GLY A 4 29.05 -5.49 -34.27
CA GLY A 4 29.46 -4.67 -33.11
C GLY A 4 28.29 -4.08 -32.30
N ASN A 5 27.22 -3.67 -32.99
CA ASN A 5 26.04 -3.09 -32.33
C ASN A 5 25.29 -4.14 -31.50
N ARG A 6 25.21 -5.37 -31.99
CA ARG A 6 24.48 -6.47 -31.31
C ARG A 6 25.16 -6.94 -30.03
N ILE A 7 26.49 -7.02 -30.03
CA ILE A 7 27.25 -7.37 -28.81
C ILE A 7 27.09 -6.27 -27.74
N PHE A 8 27.11 -5.01 -28.17
CA PHE A 8 26.90 -3.87 -27.25
C PHE A 8 25.51 -3.87 -26.67
N GLU A 9 24.47 -4.13 -27.46
CA GLU A 9 23.08 -4.25 -27.02
C GLU A 9 22.87 -5.43 -26.06
N GLU A 10 23.52 -6.57 -26.28
CA GLU A 10 23.49 -7.72 -25.38
C GLU A 10 24.16 -7.41 -24.03
N LEU A 11 25.34 -6.79 -24.04
CA LEU A 11 26.06 -6.37 -22.83
C LEU A 11 25.29 -5.29 -22.06
N TRP A 12 24.69 -4.34 -22.77
CA TRP A 12 23.85 -3.30 -22.18
C TRP A 12 22.61 -3.88 -21.51
N ALA A 13 21.91 -4.82 -22.15
CA ALA A 13 20.73 -5.50 -21.58
C ALA A 13 21.10 -6.32 -20.33
N GLU A 14 22.30 -6.94 -20.30
CA GLU A 14 22.78 -7.63 -19.09
C GLU A 14 23.12 -6.65 -17.96
N TYR A 15 23.83 -5.57 -18.30
CA TYR A 15 24.15 -4.52 -17.33
C TYR A 15 22.88 -3.90 -16.71
N GLU A 16 21.88 -3.61 -17.53
CA GLU A 16 20.61 -3.05 -17.07
C GLU A 16 19.87 -4.00 -16.13
N CYS A 17 19.82 -5.29 -16.43
CA CYS A 17 19.24 -6.29 -15.55
C CYS A 17 19.93 -6.31 -14.17
N VAL A 18 21.26 -6.20 -14.13
CA VAL A 18 22.02 -6.13 -12.87
C VAL A 18 21.79 -4.79 -12.17
N ALA A 19 21.76 -3.68 -12.89
CA ALA A 19 21.53 -2.35 -12.35
C ALA A 19 20.14 -2.22 -11.73
N VAL A 20 19.11 -2.75 -12.41
CA VAL A 20 17.72 -2.76 -11.93
C VAL A 20 17.54 -3.67 -10.71
N ALA A 21 18.33 -4.77 -10.62
CA ALA A 21 18.30 -5.69 -9.48
C ALA A 21 19.06 -5.15 -8.24
N ARG A 22 19.54 -3.92 -8.27
CA ARG A 22 20.26 -3.31 -7.16
C ARG A 22 19.31 -2.87 -6.05
N VAL A 23 19.41 -3.50 -4.89
CA VAL A 23 18.68 -3.07 -3.69
C VAL A 23 19.19 -1.70 -3.25
N THR A 24 18.29 -0.77 -3.03
CA THR A 24 18.57 0.56 -2.49
C THR A 24 17.65 0.89 -1.31
N HIS A 25 18.11 1.74 -0.41
CA HIS A 25 17.27 2.34 0.64
C HIS A 25 16.88 3.79 0.31
N ASP A 26 17.21 4.25 -0.89
CA ASP A 26 16.84 5.57 -1.37
C ASP A 26 15.38 5.55 -1.83
N ARG A 27 14.63 6.55 -1.36
CA ARG A 27 13.23 6.70 -1.75
C ARG A 27 13.13 7.19 -3.21
N PRO A 28 12.43 6.45 -4.10
CA PRO A 28 12.19 6.93 -5.46
C PRO A 28 11.31 8.19 -5.49
N GLU A 29 11.29 8.87 -6.63
CA GLU A 29 10.36 9.97 -6.89
C GLU A 29 9.06 9.45 -7.52
N PHE A 30 7.96 10.16 -7.30
CA PHE A 30 6.65 9.76 -7.86
C PHE A 30 6.56 9.96 -9.37
N HIS A 31 7.25 10.96 -9.92
CA HIS A 31 7.19 11.32 -11.35
C HIS A 31 5.74 11.50 -11.88
N ILE A 32 4.90 12.17 -11.07
CA ILE A 32 3.51 12.48 -11.42
C ILE A 32 3.44 13.98 -11.71
N GLU A 33 3.63 14.36 -12.97
CA GLU A 33 3.72 15.76 -13.39
C GLU A 33 2.45 16.26 -14.07
N SER A 34 1.66 15.36 -14.65
CA SER A 34 0.42 15.69 -15.36
C SER A 34 -0.53 14.51 -15.43
N CYS A 35 -1.80 14.79 -15.65
CA CYS A 35 -2.81 13.78 -16.04
C CYS A 35 -3.58 14.25 -17.28
N VAL A 36 -4.33 13.33 -17.87
CA VAL A 36 -5.26 13.63 -18.96
C VAL A 36 -6.65 13.75 -18.39
N ASP A 37 -7.30 14.88 -18.57
CA ASP A 37 -8.69 15.10 -18.15
C ASP A 37 -9.72 14.36 -19.04
N HIS A 38 -11.00 14.49 -18.73
CA HIS A 38 -12.09 13.86 -19.48
C HIS A 38 -12.24 14.38 -20.92
N GLN A 39 -11.66 15.54 -21.23
CA GLN A 39 -11.68 16.14 -22.55
C GLN A 39 -10.45 15.77 -23.39
N GLY A 40 -9.54 14.96 -22.82
CA GLY A 40 -8.28 14.58 -23.45
C GLY A 40 -7.18 15.64 -23.34
N LYS A 41 -7.35 16.68 -22.52
CA LYS A 41 -6.37 17.74 -22.29
C LYS A 41 -5.38 17.34 -21.21
N LEU A 42 -4.12 17.65 -21.44
CA LEU A 42 -3.06 17.46 -20.43
C LEU A 42 -3.16 18.57 -19.37
N VAL A 43 -3.32 18.16 -18.11
CA VAL A 43 -3.44 19.04 -16.95
C VAL A 43 -2.24 18.83 -16.03
N PRO A 44 -1.50 19.88 -15.65
CA PRO A 44 -0.40 19.77 -14.71
C PRO A 44 -0.88 19.34 -13.32
N ILE A 45 -0.02 18.60 -12.61
CA ILE A 45 -0.26 18.13 -11.24
C ILE A 45 0.78 18.74 -10.31
N SER A 46 0.30 19.39 -9.25
CA SER A 46 1.13 19.84 -8.15
C SER A 46 1.13 18.84 -7.02
N THR A 47 2.31 18.64 -6.41
CA THR A 47 2.49 17.82 -5.22
C THR A 47 2.92 18.70 -4.06
N THR A 48 2.16 18.67 -2.94
CA THR A 48 2.44 19.45 -1.74
C THR A 48 2.38 18.58 -0.49
N GLU A 49 3.23 18.85 0.50
CA GLU A 49 3.14 18.25 1.83
C GLU A 49 2.14 19.07 2.67
N VAL A 50 1.04 18.45 3.12
CA VAL A 50 -0.05 19.12 3.85
C VAL A 50 -0.06 18.84 5.34
N ALA A 51 0.55 17.73 5.77
CA ALA A 51 0.73 17.40 7.17
C ALA A 51 1.94 16.48 7.35
N ARG A 52 2.45 16.40 8.57
CA ARG A 52 3.59 15.56 8.91
C ARG A 52 3.50 15.05 10.33
N THR A 53 3.94 13.80 10.52
CA THR A 53 4.30 13.21 11.81
C THR A 53 5.78 12.79 11.76
N PRO A 54 6.39 12.34 12.86
CA PRO A 54 7.76 11.85 12.82
C PRO A 54 7.99 10.69 11.83
N PHE A 55 6.96 9.86 11.59
CA PHE A 55 7.07 8.65 10.76
C PHE A 55 6.36 8.73 9.42
N ALA A 56 5.59 9.78 9.15
CA ALA A 56 4.85 9.94 7.91
C ALA A 56 4.72 11.39 7.47
N LYS A 57 4.60 11.58 6.15
CA LYS A 57 4.11 12.80 5.52
C LYS A 57 2.75 12.51 4.91
N LEU A 58 1.91 13.52 4.85
CA LEU A 58 0.70 13.51 4.03
C LEU A 58 0.95 14.35 2.79
N LEU A 59 1.05 13.71 1.65
CA LEU A 59 1.27 14.36 0.36
C LEU A 59 -0.06 14.54 -0.36
N ARG A 60 -0.31 15.75 -0.86
CA ARG A 60 -1.44 16.06 -1.72
C ARG A 60 -1.00 16.10 -3.18
N PHE A 61 -1.71 15.39 -4.04
CA PHE A 61 -1.61 15.45 -5.50
C PHE A 61 -2.91 16.04 -6.04
N HIS A 62 -2.84 17.19 -6.71
CA HIS A 62 -4.02 17.89 -7.21
C HIS A 62 -3.75 18.48 -8.59
N ARG A 63 -4.81 18.58 -9.38
CA ARG A 63 -4.78 19.24 -10.70
C ARG A 63 -4.68 20.73 -10.51
N GLU A 64 -3.73 21.36 -11.21
CA GLU A 64 -3.61 22.82 -11.20
C GLU A 64 -4.78 23.46 -11.96
N HIS A 65 -5.20 24.63 -11.48
CA HIS A 65 -6.24 25.45 -12.13
C HIS A 65 -7.61 24.79 -12.29
N GLU A 66 -7.85 23.67 -11.63
CA GLU A 66 -9.16 23.01 -11.62
C GLU A 66 -9.80 23.02 -10.22
N GLN A 67 -11.14 22.89 -10.21
CA GLN A 67 -11.85 22.68 -8.93
C GLN A 67 -11.41 21.35 -8.31
N PRO A 68 -11.18 21.31 -6.99
CA PRO A 68 -10.87 20.09 -6.30
C PRO A 68 -11.96 19.04 -6.49
N GLY A 69 -11.58 17.82 -6.82
CA GLY A 69 -12.49 16.68 -6.81
C GLY A 69 -12.73 16.15 -5.38
N PRO A 70 -13.53 15.08 -5.25
CA PRO A 70 -13.69 14.38 -3.97
C PRO A 70 -12.34 14.02 -3.36
N LYS A 71 -12.18 14.23 -2.04
CA LYS A 71 -10.92 13.94 -1.34
C LYS A 71 -10.76 12.43 -1.12
N ILE A 72 -9.65 11.86 -1.57
CA ILE A 72 -9.28 10.47 -1.23
C ILE A 72 -8.03 10.50 -0.36
N LEU A 73 -8.12 9.98 0.87
CA LEU A 73 -6.96 9.63 1.67
C LEU A 73 -6.54 8.20 1.32
N LEU A 74 -5.50 8.07 0.50
CA LEU A 74 -4.88 6.81 0.13
C LEU A 74 -3.81 6.44 1.17
N VAL A 75 -4.06 5.40 1.95
CA VAL A 75 -3.11 4.90 2.95
C VAL A 75 -2.24 3.84 2.31
N ALA A 76 -0.96 4.17 2.15
CA ALA A 76 0.03 3.29 1.58
C ALA A 76 0.43 2.19 2.57
N PRO A 77 0.75 0.97 2.11
CA PRO A 77 1.27 -0.08 2.98
C PRO A 77 2.65 0.28 3.53
N MET A 78 2.88 -0.04 4.80
CA MET A 78 4.20 -0.06 5.41
C MET A 78 4.67 -1.53 5.44
N SER A 79 5.14 -2.01 4.30
CA SER A 79 5.42 -3.43 4.04
C SER A 79 6.76 -3.66 3.31
N GLY A 80 7.75 -2.80 3.57
CA GLY A 80 9.09 -2.93 3.01
C GLY A 80 9.35 -2.16 1.73
N HIS A 81 8.34 -1.52 1.13
CA HIS A 81 8.46 -0.65 -0.04
C HIS A 81 8.05 0.77 0.30
N PHE A 82 8.55 1.73 -0.46
CA PHE A 82 8.11 3.12 -0.36
C PHE A 82 6.70 3.31 -0.95
N SER A 83 6.03 4.36 -0.53
CA SER A 83 4.70 4.74 -1.04
C SER A 83 4.68 5.03 -2.56
N THR A 84 5.85 5.28 -3.14
CA THR A 84 6.06 5.45 -4.60
C THR A 84 5.63 4.22 -5.40
N LEU A 85 5.57 3.03 -4.79
CA LEU A 85 4.97 1.84 -5.40
C LEU A 85 3.51 2.06 -5.84
N LEU A 86 2.81 3.02 -5.20
CA LEU A 86 1.45 3.43 -5.56
C LEU A 86 1.40 4.59 -6.57
N ALA A 87 2.53 4.97 -7.19
CA ALA A 87 2.53 6.07 -8.17
C ALA A 87 1.51 5.87 -9.30
N GLY A 88 1.39 4.64 -9.84
CA GLY A 88 0.38 4.31 -10.84
C GLY A 88 -1.06 4.41 -10.33
N THR A 89 -1.28 4.09 -9.05
CA THR A 89 -2.57 4.26 -8.37
C THR A 89 -2.93 5.74 -8.26
N VAL A 90 -2.00 6.57 -7.77
CA VAL A 90 -2.17 8.02 -7.64
C VAL A 90 -2.40 8.66 -9.00
N GLN A 91 -1.59 8.31 -10.02
CA GLN A 91 -1.72 8.80 -11.39
C GLN A 91 -3.12 8.57 -11.98
N THR A 92 -3.73 7.43 -11.62
CA THR A 92 -5.08 7.10 -12.08
C THR A 92 -6.14 7.87 -11.27
N LEU A 93 -6.00 7.91 -9.94
CA LEU A 93 -6.98 8.57 -9.06
C LEU A 93 -7.06 10.08 -9.27
N VAL A 94 -5.93 10.74 -9.53
CA VAL A 94 -5.85 12.20 -9.66
C VAL A 94 -6.63 12.75 -10.87
N GLN A 95 -7.01 11.89 -11.81
CA GLN A 95 -7.87 12.28 -12.95
C GLN A 95 -9.24 12.81 -12.50
N ASP A 96 -9.78 12.27 -11.40
CA ASP A 96 -11.13 12.58 -10.91
C ASP A 96 -11.16 13.12 -9.47
N HIS A 97 -10.07 12.94 -8.71
CA HIS A 97 -10.04 13.13 -7.27
C HIS A 97 -8.88 14.02 -6.82
N ASP A 98 -9.05 14.64 -5.67
CA ASP A 98 -8.00 15.29 -4.91
C ASP A 98 -7.34 14.22 -4.02
N VAL A 99 -6.12 13.79 -4.36
CA VAL A 99 -5.51 12.59 -3.76
C VAL A 99 -4.54 12.98 -2.66
N TYR A 100 -4.75 12.46 -1.47
CA TYR A 100 -3.86 12.57 -0.32
C TYR A 100 -3.25 11.21 -0.04
N LEU A 101 -1.92 11.12 0.01
CA LEU A 101 -1.21 9.86 0.18
C LEU A 101 -0.36 9.91 1.45
N THR A 102 -0.44 8.85 2.26
CA THR A 102 0.51 8.64 3.35
C THR A 102 1.87 8.24 2.79
N ASP A 103 2.89 9.07 2.98
CA ASP A 103 4.26 8.81 2.59
C ASP A 103 5.08 8.48 3.82
N TRP A 104 5.27 7.18 4.08
CA TRP A 104 6.01 6.69 5.25
C TRP A 104 7.49 7.01 5.14
N ILE A 105 8.07 7.48 6.23
CA ILE A 105 9.50 7.82 6.31
C ILE A 105 10.26 6.58 6.74
N ASN A 106 11.36 6.28 6.03
CA ASN A 106 12.22 5.14 6.39
C ASN A 106 12.75 5.32 7.82
N PRO A 107 12.52 4.36 8.75
CA PRO A 107 13.03 4.42 10.11
C PRO A 107 14.53 4.66 10.23
N ARG A 108 15.32 4.33 9.19
CA ARG A 108 16.75 4.65 9.11
C ARG A 108 17.05 6.14 9.21
N ASP A 109 16.08 6.98 8.77
CA ASP A 109 16.24 8.44 8.72
C ASP A 109 15.61 9.15 9.91
N ILE A 110 14.97 8.39 10.84
CA ILE A 110 14.24 8.93 11.98
C ILE A 110 15.08 8.79 13.25
N ARG A 111 15.42 9.91 13.89
CA ARG A 111 16.19 9.93 15.14
C ARG A 111 15.51 9.11 16.23
N LEU A 112 16.31 8.50 17.14
CA LEU A 112 15.75 7.78 18.29
C LEU A 112 14.90 8.66 19.21
N THR A 113 15.20 9.95 19.29
CA THR A 113 14.46 10.95 20.07
C THR A 113 13.01 11.15 19.63
N GLU A 114 12.67 10.76 18.39
CA GLU A 114 11.29 10.80 17.87
C GLU A 114 10.41 9.66 18.41
N GLY A 115 10.96 8.82 19.28
CA GLY A 115 10.23 7.73 19.93
C GLY A 115 10.12 6.46 19.10
N CYS A 116 9.24 5.56 19.54
CA CYS A 116 8.90 4.30 18.88
C CYS A 116 7.67 4.47 17.99
N PHE A 117 7.42 3.47 17.13
CA PHE A 117 6.23 3.45 16.27
C PHE A 117 5.72 2.00 16.19
N GLY A 118 4.53 1.78 16.70
CA GLY A 118 3.84 0.50 16.70
C GLY A 118 2.53 0.54 15.90
N PHE A 119 1.72 -0.49 16.06
CA PHE A 119 0.43 -0.60 15.37
C PHE A 119 -0.57 0.48 15.84
N ASP A 120 -0.57 0.80 17.12
CA ASP A 120 -1.43 1.84 17.68
C ASP A 120 -1.05 3.22 17.10
N ASP A 121 0.26 3.51 16.96
CA ASP A 121 0.73 4.75 16.34
C ASP A 121 0.33 4.86 14.87
N TYR A 122 0.28 3.74 14.16
CA TYR A 122 -0.20 3.70 12.78
C TYR A 122 -1.68 4.11 12.71
N VAL A 123 -2.53 3.56 13.57
CA VAL A 123 -3.95 3.90 13.66
C VAL A 123 -4.12 5.39 14.02
N ASP A 124 -3.38 5.88 15.00
CA ASP A 124 -3.40 7.29 15.40
C ASP A 124 -2.99 8.23 14.26
N ASN A 125 -1.99 7.85 13.45
CA ASN A 125 -1.59 8.63 12.28
C ASN A 125 -2.71 8.71 11.23
N VAL A 126 -3.44 7.61 10.98
CA VAL A 126 -4.60 7.61 10.06
C VAL A 126 -5.68 8.58 10.58
N ILE A 127 -6.02 8.52 11.87
CA ILE A 127 -7.00 9.42 12.50
C ILE A 127 -6.52 10.88 12.41
N GLN A 128 -5.25 11.14 12.73
CA GLN A 128 -4.67 12.48 12.65
C GLN A 128 -4.73 13.05 11.23
N PHE A 129 -4.48 12.25 10.21
CA PHE A 129 -4.56 12.69 8.83
C PHE A 129 -6.02 12.92 8.38
N LEU A 130 -6.98 12.11 8.84
CA LEU A 130 -8.40 12.39 8.62
C LEU A 130 -8.81 13.72 9.26
N HIS A 131 -8.39 14.00 10.49
CA HIS A 131 -8.62 15.29 11.15
C HIS A 131 -7.99 16.46 10.38
N ALA A 132 -6.77 16.29 9.86
CA ALA A 132 -6.10 17.32 9.06
C ALA A 132 -6.84 17.63 7.75
N LEU A 133 -7.57 16.67 7.20
CA LEU A 133 -8.36 16.82 5.97
C LEU A 133 -9.79 17.30 6.22
N GLY A 134 -10.31 17.13 7.44
CA GLY A 134 -11.67 17.49 7.84
C GLY A 134 -12.72 16.49 7.34
N SER A 135 -13.96 16.97 7.12
CA SER A 135 -15.07 16.15 6.61
C SER A 135 -14.93 15.78 5.13
N ASP A 136 -15.80 14.88 4.69
CA ASP A 136 -15.99 14.50 3.29
C ASP A 136 -14.73 13.88 2.65
N VAL A 137 -14.08 13.01 3.41
CA VAL A 137 -12.91 12.24 2.96
C VAL A 137 -13.29 10.79 2.71
N HIS A 138 -12.88 10.25 1.57
CA HIS A 138 -12.94 8.82 1.26
C HIS A 138 -11.63 8.18 1.71
N LEU A 139 -11.68 7.26 2.67
CA LEU A 139 -10.52 6.54 3.18
C LEU A 139 -10.27 5.29 2.36
N MET A 140 -9.16 5.27 1.62
CA MET A 140 -8.77 4.15 0.77
C MET A 140 -7.51 3.49 1.32
N ALA A 141 -7.58 2.20 1.59
CA ALA A 141 -6.47 1.40 2.10
C ALA A 141 -6.10 0.29 1.12
N VAL A 142 -4.82 0.21 0.77
CA VAL A 142 -4.28 -0.82 -0.13
C VAL A 142 -3.44 -1.80 0.67
N CYS A 143 -3.84 -3.07 0.68
CA CYS A 143 -3.13 -4.16 1.35
C CYS A 143 -3.12 -4.03 2.89
N GLN A 144 -1.95 -4.09 3.52
CA GLN A 144 -1.72 -4.11 4.96
C GLN A 144 -2.49 -3.04 5.77
N PRO A 145 -2.60 -1.75 5.33
CA PRO A 145 -3.31 -0.72 6.11
C PRO A 145 -4.80 -0.97 6.29
N ALA A 146 -5.42 -1.87 5.55
CA ALA A 146 -6.87 -2.10 5.63
C ALA A 146 -7.34 -2.39 7.07
N VAL A 147 -6.56 -3.14 7.86
CA VAL A 147 -6.87 -3.46 9.26
C VAL A 147 -6.83 -2.21 10.13
N ALA A 148 -5.75 -1.42 10.02
CA ALA A 148 -5.57 -0.19 10.80
C ALA A 148 -6.60 0.88 10.41
N CYS A 149 -6.92 1.02 9.12
CA CYS A 149 -7.94 1.95 8.62
C CYS A 149 -9.34 1.57 9.08
N LEU A 150 -9.68 0.28 9.10
CA LEU A 150 -10.96 -0.19 9.63
C LEU A 150 -11.05 0.02 11.14
N ALA A 151 -9.94 -0.18 11.87
CA ALA A 151 -9.86 0.12 13.30
C ALA A 151 -10.00 1.62 13.59
N ALA A 152 -9.30 2.47 12.83
CA ALA A 152 -9.42 3.93 12.93
C ALA A 152 -10.87 4.40 12.72
N ALA A 153 -11.51 3.94 11.66
CA ALA A 153 -12.91 4.28 11.38
C ALA A 153 -13.87 3.79 12.48
N ALA A 154 -13.62 2.62 13.07
CA ALA A 154 -14.43 2.11 14.19
C ALA A 154 -14.31 2.99 15.43
N LEU A 155 -13.10 3.41 15.80
CA LEU A 155 -12.86 4.29 16.93
C LEU A 155 -13.49 5.67 16.73
N MET A 156 -13.35 6.25 15.54
CA MET A 156 -13.99 7.53 15.19
C MET A 156 -15.52 7.43 15.22
N ALA A 157 -16.08 6.32 14.72
CA ALA A 157 -17.53 6.07 14.74
C ALA A 157 -18.07 5.94 16.18
N GLU A 158 -17.35 5.26 17.09
CA GLU A 158 -17.73 5.16 18.51
C GLU A 158 -17.75 6.53 19.20
N GLN A 159 -16.85 7.42 18.80
CA GLN A 159 -16.74 8.78 19.34
C GLN A 159 -17.67 9.77 18.63
N SER A 160 -18.41 9.35 17.61
CA SER A 160 -19.21 10.23 16.75
C SER A 160 -18.37 11.37 16.15
N ASP A 161 -17.14 11.07 15.77
CA ASP A 161 -16.17 12.03 15.26
C ASP A 161 -16.69 12.71 13.97
N PRO A 162 -16.70 14.05 13.88
CA PRO A 162 -17.16 14.77 12.70
C PRO A 162 -16.31 14.50 11.46
N CYS A 163 -15.05 14.08 11.64
CA CYS A 163 -14.13 13.72 10.57
C CYS A 163 -14.15 12.23 10.21
N GLU A 164 -15.15 11.47 10.72
CA GLU A 164 -15.38 10.08 10.26
C GLU A 164 -15.47 10.05 8.73
N PRO A 165 -14.75 9.13 8.04
CA PRO A 165 -14.70 9.13 6.58
C PRO A 165 -16.09 8.90 5.96
N SER A 166 -16.36 9.52 4.80
CA SER A 166 -17.60 9.31 4.06
C SER A 166 -17.70 7.91 3.46
N SER A 167 -16.57 7.30 3.15
CA SER A 167 -16.50 5.90 2.74
C SER A 167 -15.17 5.23 3.12
N LEU A 168 -15.22 3.91 3.19
CA LEU A 168 -14.08 3.01 3.35
C LEU A 168 -13.92 2.20 2.07
N ILE A 169 -12.75 2.28 1.44
CA ILE A 169 -12.37 1.50 0.26
C ILE A 169 -11.21 0.62 0.67
N LEU A 170 -11.48 -0.66 0.94
CA LEU A 170 -10.49 -1.62 1.40
C LEU A 170 -10.11 -2.57 0.26
N MET A 171 -8.83 -2.58 -0.11
CA MET A 171 -8.34 -3.31 -1.29
C MET A 171 -7.28 -4.32 -0.88
N ALA A 172 -7.52 -5.60 -1.22
CA ALA A 172 -6.56 -6.69 -1.00
C ALA A 172 -5.96 -6.69 0.42
N GLY A 173 -6.80 -6.42 1.44
CA GLY A 173 -6.39 -6.22 2.83
C GLY A 173 -6.66 -7.42 3.73
N PRO A 174 -5.73 -7.79 4.64
CA PRO A 174 -5.81 -9.00 5.45
C PRO A 174 -6.72 -8.82 6.68
N ILE A 175 -8.02 -8.53 6.47
CA ILE A 175 -8.98 -8.31 7.57
C ILE A 175 -9.20 -9.59 8.36
N ASP A 176 -9.42 -10.73 7.68
CA ASP A 176 -9.48 -12.05 8.31
C ASP A 176 -8.59 -13.05 7.57
N THR A 177 -7.37 -13.20 8.00
CA THR A 177 -6.38 -14.09 7.37
C THR A 177 -6.65 -15.57 7.56
N ARG A 178 -7.73 -15.95 8.23
CA ARG A 178 -8.23 -17.33 8.32
C ARG A 178 -9.02 -17.74 7.09
N GLN A 179 -9.51 -16.76 6.31
CA GLN A 179 -10.21 -16.98 5.05
C GLN A 179 -9.18 -17.28 3.95
N ASN A 180 -9.30 -18.42 3.28
CA ASN A 180 -8.39 -18.85 2.22
C ASN A 180 -6.92 -18.47 2.51
N PRO A 181 -6.29 -19.04 3.56
CA PRO A 181 -4.98 -18.62 4.01
C PRO A 181 -3.93 -18.83 2.92
N THR A 182 -3.20 -17.78 2.61
CA THR A 182 -2.09 -17.79 1.66
C THR A 182 -0.82 -18.32 2.33
N ARG A 183 0.24 -18.52 1.52
CA ARG A 183 1.55 -18.91 2.05
C ARG A 183 2.08 -17.92 3.09
N VAL A 184 1.83 -16.62 2.90
CA VAL A 184 2.20 -15.58 3.87
C VAL A 184 1.52 -15.81 5.21
N ASN A 185 0.22 -16.13 5.21
CA ASN A 185 -0.54 -16.36 6.42
C ASN A 185 -0.07 -17.63 7.15
N VAL A 186 0.25 -18.68 6.40
CA VAL A 186 0.79 -19.92 6.97
C VAL A 186 2.14 -19.66 7.63
N LEU A 187 3.09 -19.01 6.92
CA LEU A 187 4.43 -18.70 7.44
C LEU A 187 4.36 -17.87 8.72
N ALA A 188 3.44 -16.91 8.81
CA ALA A 188 3.27 -16.09 10.01
C ALA A 188 2.84 -16.91 11.26
N LYS A 189 2.23 -18.08 11.06
CA LYS A 189 1.77 -18.99 12.14
C LYS A 189 2.74 -20.12 12.45
N GLU A 190 3.68 -20.44 11.55
CA GLU A 190 4.61 -21.57 11.76
C GLU A 190 5.59 -21.33 12.91
N ARG A 191 5.78 -20.10 13.34
CA ARG A 191 6.73 -19.72 14.38
C ARG A 191 6.04 -18.87 15.45
N PRO A 192 6.43 -19.01 16.73
CA PRO A 192 5.96 -18.13 17.78
C PRO A 192 6.51 -16.72 17.60
N ILE A 193 5.83 -15.71 18.19
CA ILE A 193 6.20 -14.30 18.00
C ILE A 193 7.64 -14.00 18.44
N GLU A 194 8.14 -14.66 19.47
CA GLU A 194 9.49 -14.52 19.99
C GLU A 194 10.55 -14.96 18.96
N TRP A 195 10.19 -15.86 18.04
CA TRP A 195 11.07 -16.22 16.96
C TRP A 195 11.28 -15.06 15.98
N PHE A 196 10.19 -14.33 15.66
CA PHE A 196 10.27 -13.16 14.78
C PHE A 196 11.07 -12.04 15.44
N GLU A 197 10.88 -11.80 16.74
CA GLU A 197 11.65 -10.82 17.51
C GLU A 197 13.16 -11.10 17.46
N ARG A 198 13.56 -12.36 17.64
CA ARG A 198 14.97 -12.75 17.71
C ARG A 198 15.66 -12.83 16.34
N ASN A 199 14.92 -13.21 15.30
CA ASN A 199 15.51 -13.57 14.01
C ASN A 199 15.27 -12.54 12.91
N MET A 200 14.23 -11.69 13.04
CA MET A 200 13.85 -10.76 11.99
C MET A 200 14.19 -9.30 12.32
N ILE A 201 14.51 -8.99 13.57
CA ILE A 201 14.81 -7.63 14.01
C ILE A 201 16.32 -7.39 14.02
N SER A 202 16.71 -6.23 13.54
CA SER A 202 18.10 -5.75 13.59
C SER A 202 18.15 -4.26 13.94
N LEU A 203 19.35 -3.78 14.23
CA LEU A 203 19.58 -2.36 14.50
C LEU A 203 19.95 -1.62 13.21
N VAL A 204 19.44 -0.41 13.05
CA VAL A 204 19.90 0.50 12.02
C VAL A 204 21.37 0.83 12.24
N PRO A 205 22.26 0.61 11.24
CA PRO A 205 23.70 0.85 11.39
C PRO A 205 24.07 2.34 11.27
N MET A 206 25.30 2.67 11.62
CA MET A 206 25.94 3.92 11.21
C MET A 206 26.10 3.96 9.68
N PRO A 207 26.02 5.12 9.00
CA PRO A 207 25.88 6.49 9.53
C PRO A 207 24.46 7.05 9.51
N TYR A 208 23.43 6.21 9.42
CA TYR A 208 22.05 6.67 9.33
C TYR A 208 21.59 7.43 10.58
N ARG A 209 20.70 8.41 10.42
CA ARG A 209 20.15 9.23 11.53
C ARG A 209 19.46 8.40 12.60
N GLY A 210 18.80 7.30 12.20
CA GLY A 210 18.12 6.35 13.07
C GLY A 210 19.04 5.27 13.65
N CYS A 211 20.38 5.43 13.60
CA CYS A 211 21.33 4.47 14.15
C CYS A 211 20.93 3.99 15.54
N GLY A 212 20.94 2.67 15.75
CA GLY A 212 20.49 2.03 16.99
C GLY A 212 18.99 1.78 17.10
N ARG A 213 18.15 2.25 16.17
CA ARG A 213 16.72 1.92 16.11
C ARG A 213 16.53 0.46 15.73
N MET A 214 15.65 -0.24 16.46
CA MET A 214 15.25 -1.60 16.11
C MET A 214 14.29 -1.56 14.92
N VAL A 215 14.59 -2.34 13.89
CA VAL A 215 13.82 -2.41 12.64
C VAL A 215 13.70 -3.84 12.14
N TYR A 216 12.65 -4.11 11.38
CA TYR A 216 12.61 -5.22 10.43
C TYR A 216 13.17 -4.72 9.11
N PRO A 217 14.34 -5.24 8.66
CA PRO A 217 14.99 -4.75 7.44
C PRO A 217 14.15 -4.99 6.19
N GLY A 218 13.97 -3.95 5.36
CA GLY A 218 13.23 -4.05 4.10
C GLY A 218 13.84 -5.07 3.13
N VAL A 219 15.14 -5.31 3.20
CA VAL A 219 15.81 -6.33 2.38
C VAL A 219 15.37 -7.76 2.74
N LEU A 220 15.03 -8.04 3.99
CA LEU A 220 14.47 -9.34 4.39
C LEU A 220 13.04 -9.51 3.85
N GLN A 221 12.25 -8.45 3.89
CA GLN A 221 10.90 -8.42 3.31
C GLN A 221 10.97 -8.69 1.79
N LEU A 222 11.84 -7.99 1.08
CA LEU A 222 12.07 -8.19 -0.34
C LEU A 222 12.46 -9.64 -0.64
N THR A 223 13.39 -10.21 0.14
CA THR A 223 13.85 -11.60 -0.02
C THR A 223 12.69 -12.58 0.16
N ALA A 224 11.82 -12.34 1.15
CA ALA A 224 10.63 -13.16 1.37
C ALA A 224 9.68 -13.11 0.16
N PHE A 225 9.36 -11.92 -0.34
CA PHE A 225 8.49 -11.76 -1.51
C PHE A 225 9.09 -12.36 -2.79
N MET A 226 10.38 -12.16 -3.04
CA MET A 226 11.08 -12.75 -4.19
C MET A 226 11.05 -14.29 -4.13
N SER A 227 11.21 -14.87 -2.94
CA SER A 227 11.21 -16.34 -2.76
C SER A 227 9.86 -16.98 -3.05
N MET A 228 8.76 -16.28 -2.77
CA MET A 228 7.39 -16.79 -3.00
C MET A 228 7.05 -16.90 -4.49
N ASN A 229 7.60 -16.01 -5.32
CA ASN A 229 7.30 -15.92 -6.76
C ASN A 229 8.54 -15.97 -7.64
N LYS A 230 9.56 -16.74 -7.24
CA LYS A 230 10.88 -16.78 -7.89
C LYS A 230 10.80 -16.97 -9.40
N GLU A 231 9.98 -17.92 -9.88
CA GLU A 231 9.85 -18.22 -11.31
C GLU A 231 9.28 -17.03 -12.09
N ARG A 232 8.29 -16.33 -11.53
CA ARG A 232 7.71 -15.13 -12.13
C ARG A 232 8.72 -14.01 -12.26
N HIS A 233 9.52 -13.78 -11.22
CA HIS A 233 10.57 -12.77 -11.23
C HIS A 233 11.65 -13.12 -12.26
N MET A 234 12.11 -14.37 -12.29
CA MET A 234 13.08 -14.82 -13.30
C MET A 234 12.55 -14.68 -14.72
N ALA A 235 11.28 -15.01 -14.97
CA ALA A 235 10.65 -14.83 -16.28
C ALA A 235 10.58 -13.35 -16.69
N ALA A 236 10.30 -12.45 -15.76
CA ALA A 236 10.26 -11.01 -16.02
C ALA A 236 11.63 -10.44 -16.40
N PHE A 237 12.72 -10.84 -15.70
CA PHE A 237 14.08 -10.42 -16.07
C PHE A 237 14.49 -10.99 -17.43
N LYS A 238 14.14 -12.25 -17.71
CA LYS A 238 14.37 -12.83 -19.07
C LYS A 238 13.61 -12.06 -20.12
N GLN A 239 12.36 -11.68 -19.87
CA GLN A 239 11.54 -10.86 -20.75
C GLN A 239 12.14 -9.46 -20.96
N LEU A 240 12.62 -8.80 -19.91
CA LEU A 240 13.30 -7.50 -19.97
C LEU A 240 14.48 -7.57 -20.97
N LYS A 241 15.36 -8.56 -20.80
CA LYS A 241 16.51 -8.78 -21.68
C LYS A 241 16.10 -9.00 -23.13
N GLU A 242 15.07 -9.82 -23.38
CA GLU A 242 14.58 -10.10 -24.73
C GLU A 242 13.94 -8.86 -25.39
N LEU A 243 13.14 -8.08 -24.65
CA LEU A 243 12.53 -6.85 -25.16
C LEU A 243 13.58 -5.80 -25.53
N ARG A 244 14.64 -5.65 -24.73
CA ARG A 244 15.78 -4.78 -25.07
C ARG A 244 16.46 -5.23 -26.36
N ARG A 245 16.72 -6.53 -26.50
CA ARG A 245 17.32 -7.11 -27.71
C ARG A 245 16.47 -6.90 -28.97
N LEU A 246 15.13 -6.87 -28.82
CA LEU A 246 14.19 -6.63 -29.92
C LEU A 246 13.93 -5.14 -30.17
N GLY A 247 14.51 -4.22 -29.39
CA GLY A 247 14.28 -2.78 -29.52
C GLY A 247 12.91 -2.31 -29.02
N ASP A 248 12.15 -3.16 -28.30
CA ASP A 248 10.89 -2.77 -27.67
C ASP A 248 11.15 -2.06 -26.33
N HIS A 249 11.66 -0.83 -26.44
CA HIS A 249 12.04 -0.02 -25.29
C HIS A 249 10.86 0.27 -24.37
N SER A 250 9.69 0.56 -24.92
CA SER A 250 8.51 0.91 -24.11
C SER A 250 8.09 -0.18 -23.14
N ARG A 251 8.05 -1.44 -23.60
CA ARG A 251 7.70 -2.58 -22.73
C ARG A 251 8.84 -2.94 -21.78
N ALA A 252 10.07 -2.81 -22.24
CA ALA A 252 11.26 -3.02 -21.40
C ALA A 252 11.32 -2.00 -20.27
N ASP A 253 11.09 -0.70 -20.55
CA ASP A 253 11.08 0.39 -19.57
C ASP A 253 10.01 0.17 -18.48
N ALA A 254 8.84 -0.33 -18.86
CA ALA A 254 7.79 -0.64 -17.90
C ALA A 254 8.22 -1.73 -16.89
N ILE A 255 8.93 -2.77 -17.35
CA ILE A 255 9.48 -3.82 -16.49
C ILE A 255 10.61 -3.24 -15.61
N ALA A 256 11.53 -2.49 -16.21
CA ALA A 256 12.66 -1.89 -15.50
C ALA A 256 12.18 -0.93 -14.40
N LYS A 257 11.21 -0.06 -14.72
CA LYS A 257 10.60 0.86 -13.73
C LYS A 257 9.94 0.12 -12.58
N PHE A 258 9.18 -0.94 -12.86
CA PHE A 258 8.57 -1.75 -11.81
C PHE A 258 9.63 -2.33 -10.87
N TYR A 259 10.72 -2.89 -11.40
CA TYR A 259 11.76 -3.49 -10.56
C TYR A 259 12.64 -2.44 -9.86
N ALA A 260 12.84 -1.26 -10.43
CA ALA A 260 13.49 -0.16 -9.73
C ALA A 260 12.73 0.24 -8.45
N GLU A 261 11.38 0.33 -8.52
CA GLU A 261 10.52 0.53 -7.35
C GLU A 261 10.56 -0.68 -6.39
N TYR A 262 10.53 -1.88 -6.94
CA TYR A 262 10.47 -3.12 -6.14
C TYR A 262 11.76 -3.38 -5.35
N PHE A 263 12.92 -2.92 -5.85
CA PHE A 263 14.20 -3.02 -5.17
C PHE A 263 14.55 -1.80 -4.32
N ALA A 264 13.75 -0.75 -4.36
CA ALA A 264 13.81 0.35 -3.41
C ALA A 264 13.09 -0.05 -2.12
N VAL A 265 13.85 -0.39 -1.08
CA VAL A 265 13.31 -0.97 0.14
C VAL A 265 13.36 0.00 1.32
N MET A 266 12.32 -0.05 2.12
CA MET A 266 12.17 0.69 3.35
C MET A 266 12.16 -0.28 4.52
N ASP A 267 12.89 0.02 5.59
CA ASP A 267 12.77 -0.74 6.84
C ASP A 267 11.42 -0.48 7.50
N LEU A 268 10.98 -1.39 8.37
CA LEU A 268 9.80 -1.18 9.20
C LEU A 268 10.24 -1.00 10.66
N PRO A 269 9.60 -0.10 11.44
CA PRO A 269 9.79 -0.09 12.89
C PRO A 269 9.51 -1.47 13.49
N ALA A 270 10.40 -1.99 14.33
CA ALA A 270 10.29 -3.35 14.87
C ALA A 270 8.97 -3.58 15.59
N ALA A 271 8.54 -2.63 16.43
CA ALA A 271 7.28 -2.73 17.16
C ALA A 271 6.09 -2.88 16.19
N PHE A 272 6.02 -2.04 15.15
CA PHE A 272 4.97 -2.13 14.14
C PHE A 272 4.93 -3.49 13.43
N TYR A 273 6.10 -4.00 13.02
CA TYR A 273 6.20 -5.31 12.36
C TYR A 273 5.74 -6.44 13.28
N ILE A 274 6.29 -6.52 14.49
CA ILE A 274 5.95 -7.58 15.46
C ILE A 274 4.48 -7.52 15.86
N GLU A 275 3.96 -6.33 16.18
CA GLU A 275 2.55 -6.16 16.53
C GLU A 275 1.63 -6.50 15.35
N THR A 276 2.01 -6.19 14.11
CA THR A 276 1.22 -6.58 12.93
C THR A 276 1.20 -8.10 12.77
N VAL A 277 2.35 -8.79 12.88
CA VAL A 277 2.41 -10.25 12.81
C VAL A 277 1.53 -10.87 13.90
N ASN A 278 1.69 -10.42 15.14
CA ASN A 278 0.95 -10.99 16.26
C ASN A 278 -0.56 -10.71 16.15
N ARG A 279 -0.95 -9.43 16.10
CA ARG A 279 -2.36 -9.01 16.19
C ARG A 279 -3.20 -9.42 14.97
N VAL A 280 -2.60 -9.34 13.75
CA VAL A 280 -3.33 -9.57 12.50
C VAL A 280 -3.23 -11.01 12.04
N PHE A 281 -2.02 -11.59 12.05
CA PHE A 281 -1.78 -12.89 11.43
C PHE A 281 -1.82 -14.07 12.42
N GLN A 282 -1.45 -13.88 13.68
CA GLN A 282 -1.47 -14.97 14.69
C GLN A 282 -2.75 -14.96 15.52
N GLU A 283 -3.09 -13.84 16.14
CA GLU A 283 -4.24 -13.72 17.04
C GLU A 283 -5.54 -13.34 16.34
N HIS A 284 -5.48 -12.81 15.11
CA HIS A 284 -6.64 -12.36 14.33
C HIS A 284 -7.54 -11.41 15.14
N GLN A 285 -6.93 -10.48 15.89
CA GLN A 285 -7.63 -9.69 16.92
C GLN A 285 -8.87 -8.96 16.40
N LEU A 286 -8.82 -8.40 15.17
CA LEU A 286 -9.95 -7.65 14.63
C LEU A 286 -11.17 -8.54 14.36
N PRO A 287 -11.10 -9.64 13.59
CA PRO A 287 -12.23 -10.54 13.38
C PRO A 287 -12.63 -11.31 14.65
N MET A 288 -11.70 -11.52 15.60
CA MET A 288 -12.01 -12.10 16.92
C MET A 288 -12.62 -11.09 17.90
N LYS A 289 -12.74 -9.79 17.51
CA LYS A 289 -13.28 -8.71 18.33
C LYS A 289 -12.52 -8.48 19.66
N THR A 290 -11.25 -8.81 19.67
CA THR A 290 -10.33 -8.65 20.81
C THR A 290 -9.37 -7.48 20.63
N MET A 291 -9.33 -6.86 19.45
CA MET A 291 -8.42 -5.77 19.14
C MET A 291 -8.65 -4.57 20.05
N ARG A 292 -7.55 -4.02 20.56
CA ARG A 292 -7.53 -2.78 21.34
C ARG A 292 -6.47 -1.85 20.77
N ILE A 293 -6.81 -0.56 20.67
CA ILE A 293 -5.89 0.52 20.31
C ILE A 293 -5.83 1.49 21.48
N ARG A 294 -4.64 1.75 22.00
CA ARG A 294 -4.46 2.55 23.24
C ARG A 294 -5.36 2.10 24.40
N GLY A 295 -5.61 0.78 24.50
CA GLY A 295 -6.49 0.20 25.50
C GLY A 295 -7.99 0.27 25.19
N GLN A 296 -8.43 1.09 24.24
CA GLN A 296 -9.82 1.16 23.80
C GLN A 296 -10.13 -0.02 22.88
N LYS A 297 -11.24 -0.73 23.15
CA LYS A 297 -11.70 -1.86 22.32
C LYS A 297 -12.18 -1.34 20.96
N VAL A 298 -11.80 -2.01 19.89
CA VAL A 298 -12.27 -1.72 18.52
C VAL A 298 -13.56 -2.50 18.27
N ASP A 299 -14.67 -1.79 17.99
CA ASP A 299 -15.94 -2.39 17.57
C ASP A 299 -16.35 -1.91 16.18
N CYS A 300 -16.06 -2.70 15.13
CA CYS A 300 -16.44 -2.38 13.78
C CYS A 300 -17.96 -2.24 13.56
N SER A 301 -18.79 -2.76 14.47
CA SER A 301 -20.25 -2.59 14.40
C SER A 301 -20.70 -1.15 14.68
N ALA A 302 -19.83 -0.30 15.23
CA ALA A 302 -20.08 1.13 15.41
C ALA A 302 -20.11 1.88 14.07
N ILE A 303 -19.42 1.39 13.04
CA ILE A 303 -19.35 2.01 11.71
C ILE A 303 -20.72 1.90 11.03
N ARG A 304 -21.43 3.04 10.86
CA ARG A 304 -22.76 3.11 10.25
C ARG A 304 -22.91 4.22 9.23
N ARG A 305 -22.16 5.31 9.38
CA ARG A 305 -22.24 6.47 8.49
C ARG A 305 -21.53 6.23 7.16
N PRO A 306 -20.30 5.72 7.13
CA PRO A 306 -19.56 5.47 5.91
C PRO A 306 -20.25 4.47 4.97
N PHE A 307 -19.96 4.57 3.69
CA PHE A 307 -20.17 3.49 2.72
C PHE A 307 -18.93 2.58 2.72
N LEU A 308 -19.09 1.30 2.42
CA LEU A 308 -18.01 0.32 2.44
C LEU A 308 -17.88 -0.38 1.08
N LEU A 309 -16.72 -0.23 0.45
CA LEU A 309 -16.33 -0.99 -0.73
C LEU A 309 -15.14 -1.89 -0.38
N THR A 310 -15.30 -3.20 -0.60
CA THR A 310 -14.21 -4.17 -0.50
C THR A 310 -13.82 -4.68 -1.88
N ILE A 311 -12.52 -4.72 -2.18
CA ILE A 311 -11.99 -5.14 -3.50
C ILE A 311 -10.95 -6.23 -3.30
N GLU A 312 -11.09 -7.33 -4.07
CA GLU A 312 -10.18 -8.47 -4.03
C GLU A 312 -9.76 -8.90 -5.43
N GLY A 313 -8.59 -9.50 -5.55
CA GLY A 313 -8.11 -10.14 -6.76
C GLY A 313 -8.31 -11.66 -6.69
N GLU A 314 -8.89 -12.26 -7.74
CA GLU A 314 -9.14 -13.72 -7.78
C GLU A 314 -7.86 -14.55 -7.60
N ARG A 315 -6.72 -14.03 -8.09
CA ARG A 315 -5.42 -14.73 -8.05
C ARG A 315 -4.43 -14.06 -7.10
N ASP A 316 -4.97 -13.41 -6.06
CA ASP A 316 -4.12 -12.78 -5.05
C ASP A 316 -3.46 -13.87 -4.18
N ASP A 317 -2.14 -13.94 -4.25
CA ASP A 317 -1.29 -14.90 -3.55
C ASP A 317 -0.73 -14.36 -2.21
N ILE A 318 -1.05 -13.10 -1.88
CA ILE A 318 -0.69 -12.44 -0.63
C ILE A 318 -1.89 -12.31 0.29
N CYS A 319 -3.03 -11.82 -0.24
CA CYS A 319 -4.28 -11.68 0.47
C CYS A 319 -5.36 -12.53 -0.19
N GLY A 320 -5.69 -13.69 0.39
CA GLY A 320 -6.64 -14.65 -0.18
C GLY A 320 -8.06 -14.08 -0.29
N VAL A 321 -8.81 -14.58 -1.27
CA VAL A 321 -10.21 -14.21 -1.49
C VAL A 321 -11.04 -14.46 -0.22
N GLY A 322 -11.84 -13.48 0.18
CA GLY A 322 -12.64 -13.49 1.41
C GLY A 322 -11.98 -12.76 2.58
N GLN A 323 -10.66 -12.55 2.55
CA GLN A 323 -9.97 -11.87 3.63
C GLN A 323 -10.39 -10.40 3.75
N THR A 324 -10.48 -9.67 2.65
CA THR A 324 -10.93 -8.28 2.66
C THR A 324 -12.45 -8.18 2.81
N LEU A 325 -13.20 -9.10 2.18
CA LEU A 325 -14.65 -9.18 2.27
C LEU A 325 -15.14 -9.31 3.72
N ALA A 326 -14.37 -9.95 4.61
CA ALA A 326 -14.69 -10.11 6.03
C ALA A 326 -14.99 -8.77 6.73
N ALA A 327 -14.49 -7.64 6.23
CA ALA A 327 -14.84 -6.31 6.75
C ALA A 327 -16.35 -6.03 6.71
N GLN A 328 -17.05 -6.55 5.71
CA GLN A 328 -18.51 -6.36 5.60
C GLN A 328 -19.29 -7.08 6.70
N GLU A 329 -18.79 -8.26 7.13
CA GLU A 329 -19.38 -9.00 8.23
C GLU A 329 -19.09 -8.34 9.58
N LEU A 330 -17.90 -7.76 9.75
CA LEU A 330 -17.54 -7.02 10.96
C LEU A 330 -18.38 -5.75 11.12
N CYS A 331 -18.67 -5.05 10.02
CA CYS A 331 -19.55 -3.88 10.00
C CYS A 331 -21.05 -4.30 9.95
N ASN A 332 -21.44 -5.24 10.80
CA ASN A 332 -22.76 -5.91 10.74
C ASN A 332 -23.97 -5.02 10.99
N ARG A 333 -23.79 -3.83 11.59
CA ARG A 333 -24.86 -2.85 11.80
C ARG A 333 -24.96 -1.81 10.66
N MET A 334 -24.05 -1.87 9.70
CA MET A 334 -24.11 -1.03 8.48
C MET A 334 -25.21 -1.58 7.56
N PRO A 335 -26.12 -0.72 7.02
CA PRO A 335 -27.14 -1.15 6.08
C PRO A 335 -26.54 -1.79 4.81
N LEU A 336 -27.22 -2.81 4.26
CA LEU A 336 -26.72 -3.55 3.10
C LEU A 336 -26.50 -2.67 1.87
N TYR A 337 -27.35 -1.66 1.64
CA TYR A 337 -27.21 -0.75 0.50
C TYR A 337 -25.95 0.11 0.55
N LYS A 338 -25.28 0.21 1.71
CA LYS A 338 -23.99 0.89 1.88
C LYS A 338 -22.77 -0.02 1.65
N LYS A 339 -23.00 -1.31 1.43
CA LYS A 339 -21.94 -2.31 1.29
C LYS A 339 -21.83 -2.77 -0.16
N THR A 340 -20.63 -2.67 -0.71
CA THR A 340 -20.33 -3.16 -2.07
C THR A 340 -19.08 -4.03 -2.01
N HIS A 341 -19.10 -5.13 -2.76
CA HIS A 341 -17.93 -6.00 -2.94
C HIS A 341 -17.60 -6.16 -4.42
N HIS A 342 -16.33 -6.10 -4.76
CA HIS A 342 -15.82 -6.34 -6.10
C HIS A 342 -14.69 -7.36 -6.08
N LEU A 343 -14.94 -8.52 -6.69
CA LEU A 343 -13.90 -9.52 -6.97
C LEU A 343 -13.44 -9.36 -8.42
N GLN A 344 -12.18 -8.99 -8.63
CA GLN A 344 -11.63 -8.83 -9.98
C GLN A 344 -11.03 -10.14 -10.50
N PRO A 345 -11.62 -10.75 -11.56
CA PRO A 345 -11.12 -11.99 -12.14
C PRO A 345 -9.72 -11.85 -12.75
N GLY A 346 -8.92 -12.89 -12.60
CA GLY A 346 -7.59 -13.03 -13.23
C GLY A 346 -6.52 -12.07 -12.73
N VAL A 347 -6.72 -11.39 -11.59
CA VAL A 347 -5.81 -10.39 -11.03
C VAL A 347 -5.16 -10.95 -9.78
N GLY A 348 -3.82 -10.86 -9.73
CA GLY A 348 -3.01 -11.07 -8.53
C GLY A 348 -2.85 -9.79 -7.72
N HIS A 349 -2.16 -9.85 -6.59
CA HIS A 349 -2.07 -8.79 -5.60
C HIS A 349 -1.79 -7.39 -6.18
N TYR A 350 -0.67 -7.23 -6.87
CA TYR A 350 -0.29 -5.93 -7.46
C TYR A 350 -1.27 -5.43 -8.53
N GLY A 351 -1.94 -6.36 -9.24
CA GLY A 351 -2.91 -6.01 -10.27
C GLY A 351 -4.21 -5.43 -9.73
N VAL A 352 -4.46 -5.52 -8.41
CA VAL A 352 -5.62 -4.90 -7.76
C VAL A 352 -5.50 -3.39 -7.74
N PHE A 353 -4.30 -2.84 -7.66
CA PHE A 353 -4.05 -1.40 -7.50
C PHE A 353 -3.06 -0.81 -8.51
N ASN A 354 -2.58 -1.60 -9.49
CA ASN A 354 -1.65 -1.11 -10.50
C ASN A 354 -1.87 -1.78 -11.86
N GLY A 355 -1.54 -1.06 -12.95
CA GLY A 355 -1.54 -1.53 -14.32
C GLY A 355 -2.91 -1.52 -15.00
N LYS A 356 -2.96 -2.06 -16.23
CA LYS A 356 -4.11 -1.91 -17.14
C LYS A 356 -5.45 -2.41 -16.58
N ARG A 357 -5.45 -3.44 -15.72
CA ARG A 357 -6.70 -3.95 -15.12
C ARG A 357 -7.18 -3.06 -13.99
N TRP A 358 -6.27 -2.52 -13.20
CA TRP A 358 -6.56 -1.45 -12.27
C TRP A 358 -7.23 -0.27 -12.99
N GLU A 359 -6.58 0.31 -13.98
CA GLU A 359 -7.06 1.49 -14.72
C GLU A 359 -8.42 1.26 -15.38
N LYS A 360 -8.59 0.09 -16.06
CA LYS A 360 -9.75 -0.14 -16.94
C LYS A 360 -10.91 -0.90 -16.31
N ARG A 361 -10.72 -1.56 -15.17
CA ARG A 361 -11.74 -2.43 -14.56
C ARG A 361 -12.02 -2.09 -13.12
N ILE A 362 -11.00 -1.85 -12.29
CA ILE A 362 -11.16 -1.63 -10.86
C ILE A 362 -11.43 -0.15 -10.57
N TYR A 363 -10.62 0.74 -11.13
CA TYR A 363 -10.78 2.18 -10.92
C TYR A 363 -12.18 2.71 -11.33
N PRO A 364 -12.79 2.31 -12.47
CA PRO A 364 -14.17 2.72 -12.78
C PRO A 364 -15.19 2.35 -11.70
N VAL A 365 -15.00 1.22 -10.99
CA VAL A 365 -15.86 0.82 -9.86
C VAL A 365 -15.69 1.81 -8.71
N ILE A 366 -14.45 2.14 -8.35
CA ILE A 366 -14.13 3.09 -7.28
C ILE A 366 -14.69 4.48 -7.63
N ARG A 367 -14.47 4.97 -8.85
CA ARG A 367 -14.98 6.26 -9.31
C ARG A 367 -16.49 6.34 -9.19
N SER A 368 -17.21 5.34 -9.72
CA SER A 368 -18.69 5.29 -9.64
C SER A 368 -19.17 5.19 -8.19
N PHE A 369 -18.47 4.43 -7.34
CA PHE A 369 -18.78 4.30 -5.92
C PHE A 369 -18.63 5.66 -5.20
N VAL A 370 -17.52 6.36 -5.38
CA VAL A 370 -17.30 7.68 -4.77
C VAL A 370 -18.35 8.69 -5.26
N GLN A 371 -18.60 8.73 -6.57
CA GLN A 371 -19.62 9.64 -7.17
C GLN A 371 -21.04 9.37 -6.68
N SER A 372 -21.37 8.14 -6.30
CA SER A 372 -22.72 7.80 -5.80
C SER A 372 -22.98 8.28 -4.36
N ILE A 373 -21.97 8.76 -3.66
CA ILE A 373 -22.04 9.21 -2.26
C ILE A 373 -22.27 10.75 -2.19
N HIS A 374 -21.94 11.46 -3.25
CA HIS A 374 -22.16 12.89 -3.43
C HIS A 374 -23.37 13.15 -4.29
#